data_99de04d5ca08a03c79db68325d68ce4a
#
_entry.id   99de04d5ca08a03c79db68325d68ce4a
#
_cell.length_a   1.000
_cell.length_b   1.000
_cell.length_c   1.000
_cell.angle_alpha   90.00
_cell.angle_beta   90.00
_cell.angle_gamma   90.00
#
_symmetry.space_group_name_H-M   'P 1'
#
loop_
_entity.id
_entity.type
_entity.pdbx_description
1 polymer ?
#
loop_
_entity_poly.entity_id
_entity_poly.type
_entity_poly.pdbx_seq_one_letter_code
_entity_poly.pdbx_strand_id
1 'polypeptide(L)'
;MVRVSRGFRGKRVDQRDESRLPPGQYLVDDFPVLSAGPTPYTSLEEWTFSITGGAAESKTWSWAEFKALPSEDIRTDIHCVTKWSKLDTSWEGVSIDTLLEEVEHDATHVLAFCDGGYTTNLPLEDVVDGQAWIAFAYDGEDLEPEHGGPARLLVPHLYFWKSAKWIRGLRLMDGDEPGFWETYGYHMYGDPWREQRYSGD
;
A
#
# COMPACT_ATOMS: atom_id res chain seq x y z
N MET A 1 2.41 -17.26 -21.74
CA MET A 1 0.95 -17.45 -21.98
C MET A 1 0.26 -16.81 -20.80
N VAL A 2 -0.25 -15.59 -20.97
CA VAL A 2 -0.88 -14.82 -19.88
C VAL A 2 -2.16 -15.54 -19.50
N ARG A 3 -2.26 -16.05 -18.28
CA ARG A 3 -3.53 -16.51 -17.72
C ARG A 3 -4.37 -15.30 -17.36
N VAL A 4 -5.26 -14.89 -18.24
CA VAL A 4 -6.35 -14.00 -17.90
C VAL A 4 -7.31 -14.80 -17.01
N SER A 5 -7.41 -14.44 -15.72
CA SER A 5 -8.41 -15.04 -14.84
C SER A 5 -9.80 -14.69 -15.36
N ARG A 6 -10.58 -15.71 -15.70
CA ARG A 6 -11.94 -15.52 -16.21
C ARG A 6 -12.87 -15.05 -15.09
N GLY A 7 -13.33 -13.83 -15.21
CA GLY A 7 -14.59 -13.37 -14.63
C GLY A 7 -14.56 -13.18 -13.12
N PHE A 8 -14.36 -11.95 -12.71
CA PHE A 8 -14.76 -11.47 -11.39
C PHE A 8 -16.28 -11.67 -11.25
N ARG A 9 -16.71 -12.76 -10.63
CA ARG A 9 -18.10 -12.92 -10.22
C ARG A 9 -18.23 -12.26 -8.84
N GLY A 10 -18.83 -11.07 -8.79
CA GLY A 10 -19.21 -10.44 -7.54
C GLY A 10 -20.06 -11.40 -6.70
N LYS A 11 -19.72 -11.51 -5.41
CA LYS A 11 -20.49 -12.25 -4.42
C LYS A 11 -21.78 -11.48 -4.10
N ARG A 12 -22.86 -12.17 -3.76
CA ARG A 12 -24.03 -11.55 -3.15
C ARG A 12 -23.59 -10.94 -1.82
N VAL A 13 -23.75 -9.62 -1.68
CA VAL A 13 -23.40 -8.88 -0.47
C VAL A 13 -24.46 -9.21 0.60
N ASP A 14 -24.03 -9.61 1.80
CA ASP A 14 -24.90 -9.67 2.98
C ASP A 14 -25.18 -8.22 3.43
N GLN A 15 -26.34 -7.94 4.00
CA GLN A 15 -26.67 -6.61 4.54
C GLN A 15 -25.62 -6.09 5.55
N ARG A 16 -24.91 -6.98 6.24
CA ARG A 16 -23.84 -6.63 7.18
C ARG A 16 -22.58 -6.08 6.50
N ASP A 17 -22.37 -6.44 5.25
CA ASP A 17 -21.19 -6.03 4.47
C ASP A 17 -21.46 -4.75 3.65
N GLU A 18 -22.74 -4.39 3.44
CA GLU A 18 -23.13 -3.21 2.64
C GLU A 18 -22.55 -1.91 3.20
N SER A 19 -22.51 -1.76 4.54
CA SER A 19 -21.97 -0.56 5.19
C SER A 19 -20.43 -0.45 5.12
N ARG A 20 -19.73 -1.53 4.75
CA ARG A 20 -18.27 -1.63 4.60
C ARG A 20 -17.85 -1.54 3.14
N LEU A 21 -18.81 -1.42 2.22
CA LEU A 21 -18.53 -1.43 0.78
C LEU A 21 -18.70 -0.02 0.21
N PRO A 22 -17.63 0.64 -0.22
CA PRO A 22 -17.71 1.95 -0.84
C PRO A 22 -18.59 1.95 -2.11
N PRO A 23 -19.12 3.10 -2.54
CA PRO A 23 -19.97 3.19 -3.73
C PRO A 23 -19.28 2.60 -4.98
N GLY A 24 -20.06 1.84 -5.76
CA GLY A 24 -19.60 1.23 -7.01
C GLY A 24 -18.62 0.06 -6.86
N GLN A 25 -18.35 -0.42 -5.62
CA GLN A 25 -17.53 -1.60 -5.36
C GLN A 25 -18.35 -2.89 -5.31
N TYR A 26 -17.70 -4.03 -5.55
CA TYR A 26 -18.24 -5.38 -5.38
C TYR A 26 -17.28 -6.27 -4.60
N LEU A 27 -17.81 -7.25 -3.87
CA LEU A 27 -16.98 -8.17 -3.06
C LEU A 27 -16.34 -9.26 -3.90
N VAL A 28 -15.13 -9.65 -3.51
CA VAL A 28 -14.41 -10.80 -4.01
C VAL A 28 -13.94 -11.68 -2.85
N ASP A 29 -13.86 -13.00 -3.09
CA ASP A 29 -13.32 -13.95 -2.11
C ASP A 29 -11.80 -14.15 -2.29
N ASP A 30 -11.31 -14.08 -3.52
CA ASP A 30 -9.90 -14.18 -3.85
C ASP A 30 -9.16 -12.85 -3.64
N PHE A 31 -7.83 -12.89 -3.72
CA PHE A 31 -7.01 -11.68 -3.73
C PHE A 31 -6.49 -11.46 -5.17
N PRO A 32 -7.15 -10.58 -5.97
CA PRO A 32 -6.76 -10.39 -7.36
C PRO A 32 -5.34 -9.84 -7.50
N VAL A 33 -4.57 -10.42 -8.43
CA VAL A 33 -3.23 -9.91 -8.79
C VAL A 33 -3.35 -8.94 -9.94
N LEU A 34 -3.03 -7.68 -9.68
CA LEU A 34 -2.94 -6.60 -10.67
C LEU A 34 -1.56 -5.94 -10.58
N SER A 35 -0.93 -5.68 -11.71
CA SER A 35 0.39 -5.05 -11.77
C SER A 35 0.53 -4.19 -13.01
N ALA A 36 1.26 -3.07 -12.90
CA ALA A 36 1.60 -2.19 -14.02
C ALA A 36 2.82 -2.67 -14.81
N GLY A 37 3.52 -3.70 -14.33
CA GLY A 37 4.74 -4.24 -14.94
C GLY A 37 5.02 -5.68 -14.50
N PRO A 38 6.19 -6.23 -14.85
CA PRO A 38 6.59 -7.56 -14.40
C PRO A 38 6.77 -7.59 -12.88
N THR A 39 6.52 -8.75 -12.26
CA THR A 39 6.76 -8.97 -10.84
C THR A 39 8.27 -9.01 -10.57
N PRO A 40 8.82 -8.11 -9.75
CA PRO A 40 10.21 -8.22 -9.30
C PRO A 40 10.35 -9.37 -8.29
N TYR A 41 11.55 -9.93 -8.24
CA TYR A 41 11.95 -10.96 -7.28
C TYR A 41 13.19 -10.45 -6.53
N THR A 42 12.95 -9.79 -5.41
CA THR A 42 14.03 -9.24 -4.58
C THR A 42 14.38 -10.22 -3.47
N SER A 43 15.64 -10.64 -3.40
CA SER A 43 16.09 -11.50 -2.31
C SER A 43 16.07 -10.73 -0.98
N LEU A 44 15.84 -11.45 0.13
CA LEU A 44 15.83 -10.85 1.47
C LEU A 44 17.21 -10.28 1.85
N GLU A 45 18.28 -10.80 1.28
CA GLU A 45 19.65 -10.32 1.48
C GLU A 45 19.89 -8.95 0.82
N GLU A 46 19.21 -8.68 -0.29
CA GLU A 46 19.32 -7.42 -1.06
C GLU A 46 18.25 -6.41 -0.71
N TRP A 47 17.19 -6.86 -0.02
CA TRP A 47 16.10 -5.97 0.35
C TRP A 47 16.53 -4.99 1.44
N THR A 48 16.20 -3.74 1.22
CA THR A 48 16.33 -2.68 2.22
C THR A 48 15.11 -1.77 2.16
N PHE A 49 14.76 -1.19 3.28
CA PHE A 49 13.78 -0.10 3.35
C PHE A 49 14.49 1.16 3.83
N SER A 50 14.19 2.29 3.22
CA SER A 50 14.81 3.56 3.62
C SER A 50 13.81 4.69 3.72
N ILE A 51 14.02 5.58 4.70
CA ILE A 51 13.38 6.90 4.76
C ILE A 51 14.42 7.93 4.35
N THR A 52 14.09 8.74 3.35
CA THR A 52 14.96 9.75 2.75
C THR A 52 14.23 11.09 2.62
N GLY A 53 14.95 12.17 2.34
CA GLY A 53 14.36 13.50 2.19
C GLY A 53 14.16 14.23 3.52
N GLY A 54 13.68 15.48 3.45
CA GLY A 54 13.61 16.33 4.63
C GLY A 54 14.97 16.87 5.08
N ALA A 55 15.01 17.47 6.26
CA ALA A 55 16.23 18.05 6.84
C ALA A 55 17.11 17.02 7.57
N ALA A 56 16.61 15.79 7.78
CA ALA A 56 17.24 14.75 8.56
C ALA A 56 18.17 13.84 7.73
N GLU A 57 19.08 13.16 8.43
CA GLU A 57 19.86 12.09 7.82
C GLU A 57 18.95 10.92 7.40
N SER A 58 19.24 10.35 6.22
CA SER A 58 18.50 9.18 5.72
C SER A 58 18.72 7.98 6.65
N LYS A 59 17.64 7.26 6.94
CA LYS A 59 17.67 6.01 7.71
C LYS A 59 17.40 4.83 6.78
N THR A 60 18.14 3.76 6.94
CA THR A 60 17.98 2.54 6.15
C THR A 60 18.02 1.32 7.06
N TRP A 61 17.12 0.37 6.82
CA TRP A 61 17.05 -0.93 7.49
C TRP A 61 17.29 -2.04 6.45
N SER A 62 18.14 -2.98 6.79
CA SER A 62 18.19 -4.30 6.14
C SER A 62 16.93 -5.10 6.51
N TRP A 63 16.68 -6.20 5.81
CA TRP A 63 15.55 -7.09 6.16
C TRP A 63 15.59 -7.56 7.61
N ALA A 64 16.78 -7.95 8.09
CA ALA A 64 16.95 -8.43 9.47
C ALA A 64 16.66 -7.34 10.51
N GLU A 65 17.12 -6.11 10.29
CA GLU A 65 16.84 -4.96 11.15
C GLU A 65 15.37 -4.58 11.11
N PHE A 66 14.75 -4.56 9.93
CA PHE A 66 13.31 -4.28 9.75
C PHE A 66 12.43 -5.32 10.47
N LYS A 67 12.74 -6.61 10.33
CA LYS A 67 12.00 -7.69 11.00
C LYS A 67 12.22 -7.74 12.53
N ALA A 68 13.23 -7.05 13.04
CA ALA A 68 13.46 -6.92 14.48
C ALA A 68 12.67 -5.76 15.12
N LEU A 69 12.07 -4.88 14.31
CA LEU A 69 11.18 -3.81 14.79
C LEU A 69 9.86 -4.41 15.33
N PRO A 70 9.16 -3.68 16.23
CA PRO A 70 7.80 -4.06 16.63
C PRO A 70 6.89 -4.22 15.43
N SER A 71 6.24 -5.36 15.29
CA SER A 71 5.21 -5.63 14.27
C SER A 71 3.83 -5.70 14.89
N GLU A 72 2.82 -5.47 14.08
CA GLU A 72 1.41 -5.48 14.46
C GLU A 72 0.61 -6.41 13.57
N ASP A 73 -0.43 -7.04 14.14
CA ASP A 73 -1.48 -7.75 13.41
C ASP A 73 -2.57 -6.75 13.00
N ILE A 74 -2.75 -6.55 11.70
CA ILE A 74 -3.70 -5.61 11.15
C ILE A 74 -4.86 -6.35 10.50
N ARG A 75 -6.09 -6.07 10.94
CA ARG A 75 -7.31 -6.56 10.27
C ARG A 75 -8.03 -5.39 9.64
N THR A 76 -8.22 -5.47 8.32
CA THR A 76 -8.79 -4.36 7.57
C THR A 76 -9.45 -4.80 6.28
N ASP A 77 -10.21 -3.89 5.67
CA ASP A 77 -10.78 -4.03 4.35
C ASP A 77 -9.89 -3.33 3.32
N ILE A 78 -9.84 -3.84 2.11
CA ILE A 78 -9.11 -3.21 1.01
C ILE A 78 -10.03 -2.98 -0.19
N HIS A 79 -9.84 -1.83 -0.86
CA HIS A 79 -10.68 -1.37 -1.95
C HIS A 79 -9.84 -1.00 -3.17
N CYS A 80 -10.04 -1.70 -4.29
CA CYS A 80 -9.30 -1.41 -5.52
C CYS A 80 -10.06 -0.43 -6.41
N VAL A 81 -9.32 0.45 -7.09
CA VAL A 81 -9.90 1.36 -8.10
C VAL A 81 -10.63 0.62 -9.23
N THR A 82 -10.25 -0.64 -9.51
CA THR A 82 -10.91 -1.52 -10.48
C THR A 82 -12.20 -2.14 -9.94
N LYS A 83 -12.75 -1.57 -8.87
CA LYS A 83 -14.07 -1.82 -8.28
C LYS A 83 -14.25 -3.08 -7.45
N TRP A 84 -13.23 -3.89 -7.22
CA TRP A 84 -13.33 -4.98 -6.25
C TRP A 84 -12.95 -4.53 -4.84
N SER A 85 -13.57 -5.13 -3.84
CA SER A 85 -13.22 -5.00 -2.44
C SER A 85 -13.07 -6.38 -1.81
N LYS A 86 -12.10 -6.52 -0.92
CA LYS A 86 -11.93 -7.71 -0.09
C LYS A 86 -11.99 -7.29 1.36
N LEU A 87 -12.94 -7.90 2.09
CA LEU A 87 -13.16 -7.61 3.51
C LEU A 87 -12.37 -8.57 4.38
N ASP A 88 -12.16 -8.17 5.63
CA ASP A 88 -11.55 -8.98 6.69
C ASP A 88 -10.16 -9.53 6.33
N THR A 89 -9.37 -8.75 5.59
CA THR A 89 -7.99 -9.12 5.29
C THR A 89 -7.11 -9.04 6.54
N SER A 90 -6.21 -10.01 6.69
CA SER A 90 -5.29 -10.10 7.83
C SER A 90 -3.85 -9.91 7.37
N TRP A 91 -3.14 -8.97 7.99
CA TRP A 91 -1.77 -8.61 7.64
C TRP A 91 -0.89 -8.59 8.88
N GLU A 92 0.41 -8.75 8.69
CA GLU A 92 1.42 -8.43 9.69
C GLU A 92 2.39 -7.41 9.10
N GLY A 93 2.73 -6.38 9.88
CA GLY A 93 3.61 -5.30 9.40
C GLY A 93 4.14 -4.40 10.50
N VAL A 94 5.11 -3.57 10.14
CA VAL A 94 5.66 -2.51 10.99
C VAL A 94 4.94 -1.21 10.68
N SER A 95 4.46 -0.50 11.71
CA SER A 95 3.77 0.79 11.51
C SER A 95 4.73 1.85 10.97
N ILE A 96 4.20 2.78 10.19
CA ILE A 96 4.98 3.94 9.71
C ILE A 96 5.40 4.80 10.89
N ASP A 97 4.58 4.90 11.94
CA ASP A 97 4.93 5.62 13.18
C ASP A 97 6.24 5.09 13.78
N THR A 98 6.37 3.77 13.93
CA THR A 98 7.60 3.13 14.43
C THR A 98 8.83 3.47 13.57
N LEU A 99 8.67 3.52 12.26
CA LEU A 99 9.76 3.84 11.34
C LEU A 99 10.14 5.33 11.39
N LEU A 100 9.18 6.22 11.63
CA LEU A 100 9.40 7.65 11.74
C LEU A 100 9.93 8.09 13.11
N GLU A 101 9.77 7.31 14.18
CA GLU A 101 10.35 7.61 15.50
C GLU A 101 11.85 7.85 15.46
N GLU A 102 12.56 7.23 14.52
CA GLU A 102 14.01 7.37 14.34
C GLU A 102 14.42 8.49 13.37
N VAL A 103 13.46 9.28 12.84
CA VAL A 103 13.71 10.27 11.79
C VAL A 103 13.08 11.61 12.17
N GLU A 104 13.89 12.63 12.43
CA GLU A 104 13.38 14.01 12.61
C GLU A 104 12.92 14.59 11.26
N HIS A 105 11.72 15.13 11.20
CA HIS A 105 11.17 15.71 9.97
C HIS A 105 10.11 16.77 10.25
N ASP A 106 9.95 17.67 9.28
CA ASP A 106 8.87 18.65 9.17
C ASP A 106 8.05 18.47 7.88
N ALA A 107 8.17 17.29 7.27
CA ALA A 107 7.51 16.93 6.02
C ALA A 107 5.99 16.96 6.16
N THR A 108 5.31 17.33 5.09
CA THR A 108 3.84 17.31 4.99
C THR A 108 3.33 16.14 4.13
N HIS A 109 4.18 15.56 3.29
CA HIS A 109 3.85 14.47 2.38
C HIS A 109 4.97 13.42 2.32
N VAL A 110 4.63 12.25 1.82
CA VAL A 110 5.58 11.20 1.51
C VAL A 110 5.37 10.70 0.07
N LEU A 111 6.46 10.34 -0.60
CA LEU A 111 6.42 9.56 -1.83
C LEU A 111 6.96 8.16 -1.54
N ALA A 112 6.10 7.17 -1.59
CA ALA A 112 6.51 5.78 -1.54
C ALA A 112 7.20 5.39 -2.86
N PHE A 113 8.36 4.73 -2.79
CA PHE A 113 9.09 4.23 -3.96
C PHE A 113 9.38 2.74 -3.84
N CYS A 114 9.35 2.06 -4.98
CA CYS A 114 9.32 0.60 -5.05
C CYS A 114 10.31 0.05 -6.08
N ASP A 115 10.59 -1.25 -5.99
CA ASP A 115 11.25 -1.94 -7.10
C ASP A 115 10.42 -1.80 -8.39
N GLY A 116 11.12 -1.73 -9.53
CA GLY A 116 10.47 -1.51 -10.83
C GLY A 116 10.07 -0.06 -11.11
N GLY A 117 10.41 0.89 -10.21
CA GLY A 117 10.20 2.32 -10.43
C GLY A 117 8.77 2.82 -10.17
N TYR A 118 7.91 2.00 -9.56
CA TYR A 118 6.59 2.45 -9.13
C TYR A 118 6.71 3.42 -7.95
N THR A 119 5.89 4.47 -7.98
CA THR A 119 5.78 5.46 -6.89
C THR A 119 4.32 5.81 -6.63
N THR A 120 4.00 6.25 -5.42
CA THR A 120 2.72 6.87 -5.07
C THR A 120 2.90 7.89 -3.96
N ASN A 121 2.19 9.01 -4.07
CA ASN A 121 2.19 10.09 -3.09
C ASN A 121 1.14 9.86 -2.02
N LEU A 122 1.37 10.39 -0.82
CA LEU A 122 0.44 10.37 0.30
C LEU A 122 0.66 11.63 1.16
N PRO A 123 -0.40 12.26 1.68
CA PRO A 123 -0.25 13.16 2.81
C PRO A 123 0.37 12.45 4.00
N LEU A 124 1.21 13.11 4.76
CA LEU A 124 1.84 12.50 5.93
C LEU A 124 0.80 12.09 6.99
N GLU A 125 -0.25 12.89 7.16
CA GLU A 125 -1.35 12.61 8.09
C GLU A 125 -2.09 11.30 7.81
N ASP A 126 -2.05 10.80 6.58
CA ASP A 126 -2.66 9.52 6.17
C ASP A 126 -1.75 8.29 6.37
N VAL A 127 -0.52 8.50 6.83
CA VAL A 127 0.41 7.38 7.06
C VAL A 127 0.89 7.28 8.52
N VAL A 128 0.57 8.25 9.35
CA VAL A 128 0.86 8.25 10.79
C VAL A 128 -0.40 7.95 11.62
N ASP A 129 -0.27 7.95 12.94
CA ASP A 129 -1.35 7.71 13.90
C ASP A 129 -2.05 6.35 13.69
N GLY A 130 -1.27 5.31 13.38
CA GLY A 130 -1.76 3.95 13.19
C GLY A 130 -2.61 3.77 11.94
N GLN A 131 -2.35 4.51 10.86
CA GLN A 131 -3.12 4.46 9.62
C GLN A 131 -2.42 3.72 8.48
N ALA A 132 -1.09 3.50 8.58
CA ALA A 132 -0.32 2.82 7.53
C ALA A 132 0.82 1.97 8.07
N TRP A 133 1.14 0.90 7.32
CA TRP A 133 2.15 -0.09 7.68
C TRP A 133 3.00 -0.50 6.47
N ILE A 134 4.20 -0.97 6.76
CA ILE A 134 4.96 -1.79 5.80
C ILE A 134 4.67 -3.24 6.14
N ALA A 135 3.74 -3.83 5.40
CA ALA A 135 3.29 -5.21 5.60
C ALA A 135 4.22 -6.21 4.90
N PHE A 136 4.53 -7.31 5.57
CA PHE A 136 5.41 -8.37 5.08
C PHE A 136 4.75 -9.76 5.11
N ALA A 137 3.58 -9.90 5.75
CA ALA A 137 2.81 -11.14 5.74
C ALA A 137 1.31 -10.87 5.48
N TYR A 138 0.63 -11.87 4.95
CA TYR A 138 -0.79 -11.88 4.63
C TYR A 138 -1.39 -13.24 4.98
N ASP A 139 -2.51 -13.27 5.74
CA ASP A 139 -3.17 -14.49 6.21
C ASP A 139 -2.22 -15.46 6.94
N GLY A 140 -1.21 -14.94 7.65
CA GLY A 140 -0.25 -15.70 8.43
C GLY A 140 0.93 -16.29 7.64
N GLU A 141 1.02 -16.01 6.34
CA GLU A 141 2.09 -16.44 5.46
C GLU A 141 2.90 -15.25 4.93
N ASP A 142 4.16 -15.48 4.57
CA ASP A 142 4.97 -14.46 3.92
C ASP A 142 4.29 -13.97 2.63
N LEU A 143 4.41 -12.68 2.33
CA LEU A 143 3.83 -12.10 1.12
C LEU A 143 4.41 -12.73 -0.15
N GLU A 144 3.53 -13.31 -0.97
CA GLU A 144 3.89 -13.75 -2.31
C GLU A 144 4.39 -12.58 -3.17
N PRO A 145 5.37 -12.81 -4.06
CA PRO A 145 5.90 -11.75 -4.93
C PRO A 145 4.82 -11.02 -5.73
N GLU A 146 3.80 -11.71 -6.25
CA GLU A 146 2.68 -11.12 -6.99
C GLU A 146 1.83 -10.17 -6.14
N HIS A 147 1.79 -10.37 -4.83
CA HIS A 147 1.10 -9.52 -3.86
C HIS A 147 1.97 -8.43 -3.26
N GLY A 148 3.23 -8.35 -3.66
CA GLY A 148 4.15 -7.28 -3.28
C GLY A 148 5.27 -7.71 -2.34
N GLY A 149 5.49 -9.02 -2.17
CA GLY A 149 6.60 -9.54 -1.36
C GLY A 149 7.99 -9.08 -1.84
N PRO A 150 8.97 -8.98 -0.92
CA PRO A 150 8.89 -9.35 0.49
C PRO A 150 8.13 -8.38 1.39
N ALA A 151 7.92 -7.13 0.99
CA ALA A 151 7.12 -6.17 1.73
C ALA A 151 6.39 -5.18 0.82
N ARG A 152 5.27 -4.67 1.31
CA ARG A 152 4.45 -3.68 0.64
C ARG A 152 3.97 -2.61 1.60
N LEU A 153 3.67 -1.44 1.08
CA LEU A 153 2.90 -0.43 1.81
C LEU A 153 1.44 -0.88 1.92
N LEU A 154 0.83 -0.65 3.09
CA LEU A 154 -0.57 -0.87 3.38
C LEU A 154 -1.20 0.41 3.93
N VAL A 155 -2.09 1.04 3.16
CA VAL A 155 -2.87 2.24 3.52
C VAL A 155 -4.33 1.93 3.21
N PRO A 156 -5.04 1.23 4.12
CA PRO A 156 -6.30 0.56 3.78
C PRO A 156 -7.48 1.52 3.56
N HIS A 157 -7.45 2.73 4.11
CA HIS A 157 -8.52 3.72 3.95
C HIS A 157 -8.51 4.41 2.58
N LEU A 158 -7.44 4.26 1.80
CA LEU A 158 -7.34 4.76 0.43
C LEU A 158 -7.46 3.62 -0.59
N TYR A 159 -7.76 3.97 -1.85
CA TYR A 159 -7.73 2.97 -2.92
C TYR A 159 -6.39 2.24 -2.99
N PHE A 160 -6.42 0.95 -3.26
CA PHE A 160 -5.31 0.02 -3.07
C PHE A 160 -4.08 0.26 -3.98
N TRP A 161 -4.15 1.18 -4.96
CA TRP A 161 -2.94 1.63 -5.67
C TRP A 161 -2.03 2.46 -4.78
N LYS A 162 -2.57 3.10 -3.72
CA LYS A 162 -1.81 3.80 -2.69
C LYS A 162 -1.03 2.84 -1.78
N SER A 163 -1.47 1.59 -1.68
CA SER A 163 -0.77 0.50 -0.99
C SER A 163 0.25 -0.16 -1.92
N ALA A 164 1.37 0.53 -2.14
CA ALA A 164 2.38 0.19 -3.13
C ALA A 164 3.08 -1.15 -2.85
N LYS A 165 3.17 -2.03 -3.86
CA LYS A 165 3.88 -3.30 -3.80
C LYS A 165 5.40 -3.11 -3.92
N TRP A 166 6.16 -4.09 -3.41
CA TRP A 166 7.63 -4.14 -3.55
C TRP A 166 8.31 -2.89 -3.01
N ILE A 167 7.84 -2.43 -1.86
CA ILE A 167 8.29 -1.17 -1.25
C ILE A 167 9.78 -1.18 -0.94
N ARG A 168 10.47 -0.07 -1.21
CA ARG A 168 11.88 0.16 -0.90
C ARG A 168 12.08 1.36 0.01
N GLY A 169 11.09 2.21 0.16
CA GLY A 169 11.19 3.32 1.09
C GLY A 169 10.17 4.41 0.89
N LEU A 170 10.32 5.44 1.72
CA LEU A 170 9.56 6.67 1.70
C LEU A 170 10.51 7.85 1.52
N ARG A 171 10.17 8.75 0.62
CA ARG A 171 10.81 10.07 0.51
C ARG A 171 9.91 11.10 1.17
N LEU A 172 10.40 11.73 2.21
CA LEU A 172 9.75 12.83 2.91
C LEU A 172 9.77 14.10 2.06
N MET A 173 8.66 14.85 2.00
CA MET A 173 8.49 15.99 1.11
C MET A 173 7.72 17.12 1.81
N ASP A 174 8.03 18.38 1.44
CA ASP A 174 7.33 19.58 1.94
C ASP A 174 6.02 19.87 1.19
N GLY A 175 5.75 19.17 0.11
CA GLY A 175 4.56 19.33 -0.71
C GLY A 175 4.22 18.08 -1.49
N ASP A 176 3.02 18.05 -2.07
CA ASP A 176 2.51 16.90 -2.82
C ASP A 176 3.11 16.83 -4.23
N GLU A 177 3.64 15.67 -4.59
CA GLU A 177 4.17 15.37 -5.93
C GLU A 177 3.49 14.10 -6.48
N PRO A 178 2.98 14.10 -7.74
CA PRO A 178 2.30 12.94 -8.27
C PRO A 178 3.22 11.73 -8.38
N GLY A 179 2.72 10.57 -7.98
CA GLY A 179 3.34 9.29 -8.22
C GLY A 179 3.04 8.74 -9.62
N PHE A 180 3.25 7.44 -9.81
CA PHE A 180 3.10 6.78 -11.12
C PHE A 180 1.69 6.93 -11.69
N TRP A 181 0.66 6.44 -10.99
CA TRP A 181 -0.71 6.49 -11.51
C TRP A 181 -1.31 7.89 -11.52
N GLU A 182 -0.95 8.72 -10.56
CA GLU A 182 -1.37 10.12 -10.47
C GLU A 182 -0.88 10.90 -11.70
N THR A 183 0.34 10.63 -12.18
CA THR A 183 0.88 11.19 -13.44
C THR A 183 0.07 10.76 -14.67
N TYR A 184 -0.55 9.58 -14.64
CA TYR A 184 -1.44 9.08 -15.69
C TYR A 184 -2.92 9.46 -15.51
N GLY A 185 -3.21 10.38 -14.59
CA GLY A 185 -4.56 10.95 -14.42
C GLY A 185 -5.42 10.27 -13.37
N TYR A 186 -4.85 9.47 -12.47
CA TYR A 186 -5.54 9.02 -11.26
C TYR A 186 -5.63 10.18 -10.26
N HIS A 187 -6.56 10.06 -9.32
CA HIS A 187 -6.76 11.07 -8.28
C HIS A 187 -5.55 11.16 -7.35
N MET A 188 -5.15 12.38 -6.94
CA MET A 188 -3.99 12.58 -6.07
C MET A 188 -4.19 11.92 -4.69
N TYR A 189 -5.40 11.95 -4.15
CA TYR A 189 -5.71 11.39 -2.82
C TYR A 189 -6.23 9.94 -2.91
N GLY A 190 -7.35 9.70 -3.58
CA GLY A 190 -7.84 8.35 -3.84
C GLY A 190 -8.72 7.74 -2.75
N ASP A 191 -9.63 8.53 -2.16
CA ASP A 191 -10.62 8.04 -1.19
C ASP A 191 -11.70 7.17 -1.88
N PRO A 192 -11.85 5.89 -1.52
CA PRO A 192 -12.85 5.01 -2.12
C PRO A 192 -14.29 5.39 -1.79
N TRP A 193 -14.54 6.00 -0.63
CA TRP A 193 -15.87 6.41 -0.20
C TRP A 193 -16.38 7.64 -0.93
N ARG A 194 -15.45 8.46 -1.48
CA ARG A 194 -15.72 9.62 -2.32
C ARG A 194 -15.61 9.31 -3.81
N GLU A 195 -15.37 8.03 -4.15
CA GLU A 195 -15.13 7.56 -5.52
C GLU A 195 -14.00 8.30 -6.27
N GLN A 196 -12.99 8.79 -5.57
CA GLN A 196 -11.85 9.52 -6.12
C GLN A 196 -10.92 8.61 -6.93
N ARG A 197 -11.34 8.25 -8.15
CA ARG A 197 -10.60 7.35 -9.05
C ARG A 197 -9.66 8.11 -9.97
N TYR A 198 -10.13 9.24 -10.52
CA TYR A 198 -9.41 10.01 -11.54
C TYR A 198 -9.31 11.48 -11.14
N SER A 199 -8.36 12.18 -11.79
CA SER A 199 -8.22 13.62 -11.61
C SER A 199 -9.49 14.32 -12.10
N GLY A 200 -10.24 14.91 -11.19
CA GLY A 200 -11.49 15.59 -11.48
C GLY A 200 -12.74 14.94 -10.88
N ASP A 201 -12.58 13.79 -10.20
CA ASP A 201 -13.64 13.18 -9.39
C ASP A 201 -13.84 13.96 -8.07
#